data_371a261c656a687ce119f7a2f1f4e75e
#
_entry.id   371a261c656a687ce119f7a2f1f4e75e
#
_cell.length_a   1.000
_cell.length_b   1.000
_cell.length_c   1.000
_cell.angle_alpha   90.00
_cell.angle_beta   90.00
_cell.angle_gamma   90.00
#
_symmetry.space_group_name_H-M   'P 1'
#
loop_
_entity.id
_entity.type
_entity.pdbx_description
1 polymer ?
#
loop_
_entity_poly.entity_id
_entity_poly.type
_entity_poly.pdbx_seq_one_letter_code
_entity_poly.pdbx_strand_id
1 'polypeptide(L)'
;MEDVTHIINGMDIEGVLNGGKLPVVVDGIFTGEIHAEMVTLTEHARFSGKLFATYVEIGGQFNGELICDTLNVATTGKIDGAVKADTLSIDLGAEVLGSISRAT
;
A
#
# COMPACT_ATOMS: atom_id res chain seq x y z
N MET A 1 -23.94 -3.28 5.99
CA MET A 1 -23.14 -3.62 4.80
C MET A 1 -21.81 -2.89 4.87
N GLU A 2 -20.75 -3.58 4.58
CA GLU A 2 -19.44 -2.98 4.63
C GLU A 2 -19.03 -2.42 3.29
N ASP A 3 -18.55 -1.19 3.29
CA ASP A 3 -18.08 -0.50 2.10
C ASP A 3 -16.56 -0.54 2.06
N VAL A 4 -16.01 -1.75 2.13
CA VAL A 4 -14.57 -1.97 2.16
C VAL A 4 -14.22 -3.16 1.27
N THR A 5 -13.19 -3.00 0.45
CA THR A 5 -12.61 -4.12 -0.27
C THR A 5 -11.56 -4.76 0.63
N HIS A 6 -11.72 -6.04 0.90
CA HIS A 6 -10.88 -6.72 1.87
C HIS A 6 -10.25 -7.97 1.26
N ILE A 7 -8.94 -8.03 1.27
CA ILE A 7 -8.16 -9.19 0.84
C ILE A 7 -7.55 -9.81 2.08
N ILE A 8 -8.08 -10.98 2.45
CA ILE A 8 -7.75 -11.60 3.74
C ILE A 8 -6.47 -12.43 3.68
N ASN A 9 -5.94 -12.75 4.85
CA ASN A 9 -4.76 -13.58 4.99
C ASN A 9 -4.99 -14.96 4.37
N GLY A 10 -4.00 -15.43 3.62
CA GLY A 10 -4.10 -16.69 2.88
C GLY A 10 -4.64 -16.54 1.47
N MET A 11 -5.10 -15.35 1.11
CA MET A 11 -5.58 -15.06 -0.23
C MET A 11 -4.42 -14.57 -1.09
N ASP A 12 -4.37 -15.03 -2.33
CA ASP A 12 -3.37 -14.62 -3.31
C ASP A 12 -4.10 -14.13 -4.55
N ILE A 13 -4.02 -12.84 -4.83
CA ILE A 13 -4.77 -12.21 -5.91
C ILE A 13 -3.81 -11.55 -6.87
N GLU A 14 -4.05 -11.76 -8.17
CA GLU A 14 -3.30 -11.12 -9.24
C GLU A 14 -4.25 -10.33 -10.13
N GLY A 15 -3.78 -9.19 -10.61
CA GLY A 15 -4.52 -8.40 -11.57
C GLY A 15 -4.60 -6.93 -11.19
N VAL A 16 -5.70 -6.29 -11.61
CA VAL A 16 -5.93 -4.87 -11.36
C VAL A 16 -7.17 -4.72 -10.50
N LEU A 17 -7.00 -4.04 -9.37
CA LEU A 17 -8.10 -3.73 -8.47
C LEU A 17 -8.39 -2.24 -8.53
N ASN A 18 -9.65 -1.90 -8.80
CA ASN A 18 -10.09 -0.52 -8.84
C ASN A 18 -11.14 -0.33 -7.76
N GLY A 19 -10.73 0.25 -6.65
CA GLY A 19 -11.60 0.42 -5.49
C GLY A 19 -12.41 1.71 -5.49
N GLY A 20 -12.05 2.65 -6.35
CA GLY A 20 -12.71 3.94 -6.38
C GLY A 20 -12.60 4.67 -5.04
N LYS A 21 -13.73 5.02 -4.47
CA LYS A 21 -13.78 5.72 -3.17
C LYS A 21 -13.86 4.77 -1.98
N LEU A 22 -13.96 3.48 -2.22
CA LEU A 22 -14.04 2.51 -1.13
C LEU A 22 -12.66 2.20 -0.58
N PRO A 23 -12.50 2.13 0.75
CA PRO A 23 -11.23 1.73 1.33
C PRO A 23 -10.87 0.30 0.91
N VAL A 24 -9.59 0.08 0.66
CA VAL A 24 -9.07 -1.25 0.34
C VAL A 24 -8.16 -1.69 1.47
N VAL A 25 -8.44 -2.85 2.04
CA VAL A 25 -7.62 -3.43 3.09
C VAL A 25 -7.03 -4.74 2.58
N VAL A 26 -5.71 -4.82 2.56
CA VAL A 26 -5.00 -6.01 2.09
C VAL A 26 -4.34 -6.68 3.29
N ASP A 27 -4.73 -7.92 3.55
CA ASP A 27 -4.18 -8.74 4.61
C ASP A 27 -3.55 -10.03 4.07
N GLY A 28 -3.55 -10.18 2.76
CA GLY A 28 -2.97 -11.32 2.08
C GLY A 28 -1.93 -10.90 1.06
N ILE A 29 -1.83 -11.64 -0.03
CA ILE A 29 -0.85 -11.37 -1.09
C ILE A 29 -1.58 -10.79 -2.30
N PHE A 30 -1.07 -9.69 -2.80
CA PHE A 30 -1.60 -9.06 -4.00
C PHE A 30 -0.47 -8.74 -4.96
N THR A 31 -0.64 -9.12 -6.23
CA THR A 31 0.31 -8.80 -7.29
C THR A 31 -0.43 -8.10 -8.42
N GLY A 32 0.06 -6.93 -8.83
CA GLY A 32 -0.55 -6.17 -9.91
C GLY A 32 -0.72 -4.71 -9.56
N GLU A 33 -1.90 -4.15 -9.89
CA GLU A 33 -2.17 -2.73 -9.66
C GLU A 33 -3.39 -2.54 -8.78
N ILE A 34 -3.31 -1.56 -7.88
CA ILE A 34 -4.46 -1.09 -7.11
C ILE A 34 -4.65 0.40 -7.34
N HIS A 35 -5.87 0.79 -7.66
CA HIS A 35 -6.29 2.18 -7.77
C HIS A 35 -7.45 2.43 -6.82
N ALA A 36 -7.21 3.23 -5.79
CA ALA A 36 -8.24 3.52 -4.79
C ALA A 36 -7.92 4.83 -4.09
N GLU A 37 -8.85 5.36 -3.32
CA GLU A 37 -8.59 6.55 -2.52
C GLU A 37 -7.81 6.22 -1.25
N MET A 38 -8.15 5.12 -0.62
CA MET A 38 -7.51 4.70 0.62
C MET A 38 -7.12 3.24 0.55
N VAL A 39 -5.87 2.96 0.87
CA VAL A 39 -5.35 1.59 0.87
C VAL A 39 -4.62 1.35 2.18
N THR A 40 -4.91 0.23 2.82
CA THR A 40 -4.25 -0.19 4.04
C THR A 40 -3.65 -1.58 3.82
N LEU A 41 -2.34 -1.69 3.99
CA LEU A 41 -1.65 -2.96 3.98
C LEU A 41 -1.34 -3.34 5.43
N THR A 42 -1.96 -4.42 5.90
CA THR A 42 -1.76 -4.86 7.28
C THR A 42 -0.39 -5.51 7.44
N GLU A 43 -0.04 -5.89 8.66
CA GLU A 43 1.27 -6.49 8.93
C GLU A 43 1.48 -7.83 8.22
N HIS A 44 0.40 -8.47 7.78
CA HIS A 44 0.48 -9.74 7.04
C HIS A 44 0.43 -9.56 5.54
N ALA A 45 0.24 -8.32 5.07
CA ALA A 45 0.07 -8.06 3.65
C ALA A 45 1.40 -8.11 2.91
N ARG A 46 1.33 -8.58 1.66
CA ARG A 46 2.45 -8.51 0.72
C ARG A 46 1.92 -8.00 -0.59
N PHE A 47 2.44 -6.88 -1.04
CA PHE A 47 2.02 -6.26 -2.28
C PHE A 47 3.21 -6.17 -3.22
N SER A 48 3.01 -6.57 -4.47
CA SER A 48 3.99 -6.40 -5.54
C SER A 48 3.33 -5.72 -6.72
N GLY A 49 3.94 -4.68 -7.26
CA GLY A 49 3.44 -4.00 -8.43
C GLY A 49 3.27 -2.51 -8.22
N LYS A 50 2.13 -1.97 -8.67
CA LYS A 50 1.87 -0.54 -8.62
C LYS A 50 0.67 -0.23 -7.75
N LEU A 51 0.80 0.81 -6.94
CA LEU A 51 -0.27 1.26 -6.07
C LEU A 51 -0.49 2.75 -6.27
N PHE A 52 -1.73 3.11 -6.60
CA PHE A 52 -2.14 4.50 -6.78
C PHE A 52 -3.27 4.81 -5.80
N ALA A 53 -3.04 5.75 -4.91
CA ALA A 53 -4.04 6.10 -3.91
C ALA A 53 -3.83 7.52 -3.41
N THR A 54 -4.81 8.06 -2.71
CA THR A 54 -4.66 9.33 -2.02
C THR A 54 -4.01 9.13 -0.67
N TYR A 55 -4.44 8.10 0.06
CA TYR A 55 -3.91 7.78 1.37
C TYR A 55 -3.50 6.32 1.40
N VAL A 56 -2.28 6.05 1.85
CA VAL A 56 -1.78 4.69 1.95
C VAL A 56 -1.17 4.48 3.33
N GLU A 57 -1.55 3.39 3.96
CA GLU A 57 -0.94 2.97 5.21
C GLU A 57 -0.32 1.58 5.00
N ILE A 58 0.97 1.45 5.29
CA ILE A 58 1.70 0.21 5.06
C ILE A 58 2.20 -0.35 6.38
N GLY A 59 1.65 -1.49 6.77
CA GLY A 59 2.11 -2.25 7.92
C GLY A 59 2.78 -3.57 7.56
N GLY A 60 2.76 -3.92 6.27
CA GLY A 60 3.36 -5.16 5.76
C GLY A 60 4.47 -4.88 4.77
N GLN A 61 4.55 -5.70 3.73
CA GLN A 61 5.59 -5.58 2.71
C GLN A 61 5.03 -5.00 1.43
N PHE A 62 5.73 -4.04 0.87
CA PHE A 62 5.42 -3.44 -0.41
C PHE A 62 6.65 -3.49 -1.30
N ASN A 63 6.45 -3.95 -2.55
CA ASN A 63 7.51 -4.01 -3.54
C ASN A 63 7.00 -3.45 -4.86
N GLY A 64 7.68 -2.44 -5.40
CA GLY A 64 7.33 -1.86 -6.68
C GLY A 64 7.19 -0.35 -6.62
N GLU A 65 6.14 0.19 -7.27
CA GLU A 65 5.90 1.63 -7.33
C GLU A 65 4.68 2.02 -6.50
N LEU A 66 4.84 3.08 -5.74
CA LEU A 66 3.77 3.65 -4.94
C LEU A 66 3.63 5.13 -5.26
N ILE A 67 2.43 5.54 -5.61
CA ILE A 67 2.11 6.95 -5.83
C ILE A 67 0.90 7.31 -4.99
N CYS A 68 1.08 8.27 -4.10
CA CYS A 68 0.01 8.70 -3.21
C CYS A 68 0.23 10.13 -2.76
N ASP A 69 -0.78 10.73 -2.14
CA ASP A 69 -0.63 12.04 -1.51
C ASP A 69 -0.05 11.91 -0.12
N THR A 70 -0.59 11.01 0.68
CA THR A 70 -0.13 10.78 2.05
C THR A 70 0.24 9.33 2.23
N LEU A 71 1.45 9.08 2.71
CA LEU A 71 1.93 7.75 3.00
C LEU A 71 2.30 7.65 4.47
N ASN A 72 1.80 6.61 5.11
CA ASN A 72 2.13 6.31 6.49
C ASN A 72 2.68 4.89 6.57
N VAL A 73 3.91 4.74 7.05
CA VAL A 73 4.56 3.44 7.19
C VAL A 73 4.64 3.09 8.65
N ALA A 74 3.97 2.02 9.05
CA ALA A 74 3.98 1.56 10.43
C ALA A 74 5.29 0.85 10.78
N THR A 75 5.49 0.59 12.07
CA THR A 75 6.72 -0.05 12.58
C THR A 75 7.05 -1.37 11.89
N THR A 76 6.02 -2.12 11.50
CA THR A 76 6.18 -3.40 10.82
C THR A 76 6.26 -3.26 9.31
N GLY A 77 6.16 -2.03 8.80
CA GLY A 77 6.14 -1.78 7.37
C GLY A 77 7.51 -1.94 6.72
N LYS A 78 7.49 -2.40 5.49
CA LYS A 78 8.70 -2.57 4.70
C LYS A 78 8.39 -2.20 3.25
N ILE A 79 9.17 -1.27 2.71
CA ILE A 79 8.97 -0.80 1.34
C ILE A 79 10.26 -1.04 0.56
N ASP A 80 10.11 -1.64 -0.63
CA ASP A 80 11.21 -1.82 -1.55
C ASP A 80 10.78 -1.32 -2.93
N GLY A 81 11.50 -0.35 -3.46
CA GLY A 81 11.22 0.19 -4.78
C GLY A 81 11.11 1.71 -4.76
N ALA A 82 10.23 2.26 -5.61
CA ALA A 82 10.07 3.69 -5.78
C ALA A 82 8.79 4.17 -5.13
N VAL A 83 8.89 5.23 -4.33
CA VAL A 83 7.75 5.84 -3.64
C VAL A 83 7.66 7.29 -4.03
N LYS A 84 6.47 7.73 -4.44
CA LYS A 84 6.16 9.14 -4.65
C LYS A 84 5.02 9.53 -3.73
N ALA A 85 5.30 10.43 -2.82
CA ALA A 85 4.30 10.89 -1.86
C ALA A 85 4.53 12.36 -1.55
N ASP A 86 3.43 13.09 -1.35
CA ASP A 86 3.51 14.49 -0.98
C ASP A 86 3.82 14.64 0.51
N THR A 87 3.17 13.83 1.33
CA THR A 87 3.40 13.77 2.77
C THR A 87 3.80 12.35 3.15
N LEU A 88 4.91 12.24 3.88
CA LEU A 88 5.45 10.94 4.27
C LEU A 88 5.64 10.88 5.77
N SER A 89 5.14 9.82 6.39
CA SER A 89 5.33 9.55 7.80
C SER A 89 5.82 8.13 7.97
N ILE A 90 6.98 7.96 8.58
CA ILE A 90 7.59 6.64 8.79
C ILE A 90 7.83 6.45 10.27
N ASP A 91 7.25 5.40 10.84
CA ASP A 91 7.44 5.07 12.25
C ASP A 91 8.82 4.45 12.48
N LEU A 92 9.29 4.55 13.70
CA LEU A 92 10.54 3.91 14.09
C LEU A 92 10.44 2.38 13.92
N GLY A 93 11.46 1.80 13.33
CA GLY A 93 11.49 0.36 13.06
C GLY A 93 11.06 -0.01 11.66
N ALA A 94 10.36 0.89 10.96
CA ALA A 94 10.00 0.65 9.57
C ALA A 94 11.24 0.66 8.68
N GLU A 95 11.18 -0.10 7.60
CA GLU A 95 12.27 -0.15 6.63
C GLU A 95 11.81 0.36 5.28
N VAL A 96 12.60 1.24 4.68
CA VAL A 96 12.37 1.72 3.34
C VAL A 96 13.64 1.51 2.53
N LEU A 97 13.56 0.64 1.55
CA LEU A 97 14.64 0.36 0.63
C LEU A 97 14.26 0.91 -0.75
N GLY A 98 15.16 1.60 -1.39
CA GLY A 98 14.89 2.18 -2.69
C GLY A 98 14.81 3.68 -2.63
N SER A 99 14.01 4.30 -3.51
CA SER A 99 13.95 5.75 -3.60
C SER A 99 12.60 6.30 -3.17
N ILE A 100 12.65 7.42 -2.46
CA ILE A 100 11.47 8.17 -2.06
C ILE A 100 11.57 9.55 -2.70
N SER A 101 10.51 9.93 -3.40
CA SER A 101 10.42 11.24 -4.04
C SER A 101 9.13 11.92 -3.66
N ARG A 102 9.15 13.25 -3.69
CA ARG A 102 7.94 14.02 -3.49
C ARG A 102 7.10 13.99 -4.76
N ALA A 103 5.79 13.84 -4.61
CA ALA A 103 4.88 13.74 -5.76
C ALA A 103 4.68 15.09 -6.45
N THR A 104 4.90 16.20 -5.76
CA THR A 104 4.81 17.55 -6.34
C THR A 104 6.13 18.26 -6.41
#